data_7a0df5d9217fa7aced04ebb5a8f558bb
#
_entry.id   7a0df5d9217fa7aced04ebb5a8f558bb
#
_cell.length_a   1.000
_cell.length_b   1.000
_cell.length_c   1.000
_cell.angle_alpha   90.00
_cell.angle_beta   90.00
_cell.angle_gamma   90.00
#
_symmetry.space_group_name_H-M   'P 1'
#
loop_
_entity.id
_entity.type
_entity.pdbx_description
1 polymer ?
#
loop_
_entity_poly.entity_id
_entity_poly.type
_entity_poly.pdbx_seq_one_letter_code
_entity_poly.pdbx_strand_id
1 'polypeptide(L)'
;TLIPGNTTVYEFNPFEMGSWDPTSYGFVPTKYLGTNFTAGEVPNDDRCVIGFDNGGYIMGTSSTLFNQFILNLNETDIPGTLKSLIANILGGVDEDNNDIADYTPNPFFHYRPEHNPSANSTRLTLVDGGEDLQNIPLHPLIQPYRNVDVIFAVDSSADTNYNWPNATALVATYERSQSNMSNNTLFPSIPDQNTIVNLGLNTRPTFFGCDVSNFTEGAHIPPLVVYIPNSPYVTFSNESTFTLSTNNSYRDAIILNGQDVATMGNGTVDDTWPTCVGCAILSRSLDRTGTDIPEVCQQCFNRFCWNGTIDSSTPEPYEPTPILTQLDISSKGSTSLFSRWTAAAAAAMALATTL
;
A
#
# COMPACT_ATOMS: atom_id res chain seq x y z
N THR A 1 -3.13 16.30 -2.21
CA THR A 1 -2.64 15.51 -3.37
C THR A 1 -1.74 16.38 -4.23
N LEU A 2 -0.66 15.81 -4.73
CA LEU A 2 0.25 16.49 -5.67
C LEU A 2 -0.29 16.40 -7.10
N ILE A 3 -1.08 15.38 -7.38
CA ILE A 3 -1.78 15.16 -8.65
C ILE A 3 -3.30 15.05 -8.42
N PRO A 4 -4.14 15.26 -9.46
CA PRO A 4 -5.60 15.15 -9.33
C PRO A 4 -6.03 13.74 -8.89
N GLY A 5 -6.97 13.63 -7.93
CA GLY A 5 -7.48 12.36 -7.41
C GLY A 5 -8.24 11.49 -8.43
N ASN A 6 -8.46 11.97 -9.64
CA ASN A 6 -9.00 11.21 -10.77
C ASN A 6 -7.92 10.73 -11.75
N THR A 7 -6.66 10.78 -11.36
CA THR A 7 -5.53 10.25 -12.13
C THR A 7 -5.64 8.74 -12.26
N THR A 8 -5.21 8.21 -13.42
CA THR A 8 -5.23 6.77 -13.68
C THR A 8 -4.14 6.06 -12.87
N VAL A 9 -4.52 5.08 -12.06
CA VAL A 9 -3.58 4.23 -11.31
C VAL A 9 -3.16 3.06 -12.18
N TYR A 10 -1.85 2.94 -12.43
CA TYR A 10 -1.25 1.80 -13.11
C TYR A 10 -0.61 0.83 -12.12
N GLU A 11 -0.82 -0.45 -12.32
CA GLU A 11 -0.13 -1.51 -11.58
C GLU A 11 0.88 -2.23 -12.47
N PHE A 12 1.93 -2.73 -11.85
CA PHE A 12 2.88 -3.65 -12.44
C PHE A 12 2.93 -4.93 -11.63
N ASN A 13 2.86 -6.04 -12.30
CA ASN A 13 3.13 -7.34 -11.72
C ASN A 13 4.04 -8.15 -12.68
N PRO A 14 4.57 -9.32 -12.29
CA PRO A 14 5.51 -10.07 -13.12
C PRO A 14 4.96 -10.50 -14.49
N PHE A 15 3.65 -10.43 -14.70
CA PHE A 15 2.99 -10.93 -15.90
C PHE A 15 2.51 -9.80 -16.80
N GLU A 16 2.00 -8.71 -16.21
CA GLU A 16 1.32 -7.64 -16.93
C GLU A 16 1.48 -6.28 -16.24
N MET A 17 1.33 -5.24 -17.05
CA MET A 17 1.22 -3.84 -16.62
C MET A 17 -0.08 -3.27 -17.16
N GLY A 18 -0.79 -2.50 -16.34
CA GLY A 18 -2.04 -1.90 -16.80
C GLY A 18 -2.82 -1.20 -15.72
N SER A 19 -4.08 -0.94 -16.01
CA SER A 19 -4.98 -0.24 -15.11
C SER A 19 -6.38 -0.83 -15.08
N TRP A 20 -6.96 -0.88 -13.90
CA TRP A 20 -8.36 -1.21 -13.64
C TRP A 20 -9.28 0.00 -13.78
N ASP A 21 -8.72 1.19 -13.87
CA ASP A 21 -9.52 2.40 -13.95
C ASP A 21 -10.30 2.49 -15.27
N PRO A 22 -11.52 3.03 -15.23
CA PRO A 22 -12.38 3.12 -16.41
C PRO A 22 -11.77 3.94 -17.55
N THR A 23 -10.82 4.82 -17.24
CA THR A 23 -10.05 5.60 -18.22
C THR A 23 -9.21 4.74 -19.15
N SER A 24 -8.45 3.79 -18.62
CA SER A 24 -7.63 2.85 -19.41
C SER A 24 -8.27 1.47 -19.54
N TYR A 25 -8.58 0.85 -18.43
CA TYR A 25 -9.19 -0.48 -18.31
C TYR A 25 -8.58 -1.49 -19.29
N GLY A 26 -7.29 -1.72 -19.16
CA GLY A 26 -6.55 -2.60 -20.04
C GLY A 26 -5.18 -2.94 -19.50
N PHE A 27 -4.65 -4.08 -19.95
CA PHE A 27 -3.37 -4.64 -19.52
C PHE A 27 -2.54 -5.08 -20.72
N VAL A 28 -1.23 -4.97 -20.61
CA VAL A 28 -0.25 -5.45 -21.58
C VAL A 28 0.75 -6.36 -20.86
N PRO A 29 1.16 -7.49 -21.48
CA PRO A 29 2.19 -8.33 -20.87
C PRO A 29 3.50 -7.56 -20.67
N THR A 30 4.03 -7.52 -19.44
CA THR A 30 5.25 -6.76 -19.09
C THR A 30 6.42 -7.07 -19.98
N LYS A 31 6.60 -8.34 -20.39
CA LYS A 31 7.68 -8.76 -21.30
C LYS A 31 7.66 -8.09 -22.67
N TYR A 32 6.54 -7.45 -23.06
CA TYR A 32 6.37 -6.80 -24.35
C TYR A 32 6.27 -5.27 -24.29
N LEU A 33 6.61 -4.65 -23.16
CA LEU A 33 6.51 -3.20 -22.98
C LEU A 33 7.24 -2.35 -24.03
N GLY A 34 8.31 -2.88 -24.65
CA GLY A 34 9.04 -2.19 -25.73
C GLY A 34 8.40 -2.33 -27.14
N THR A 35 7.24 -2.98 -27.25
CA THR A 35 6.56 -3.21 -28.52
C THR A 35 5.69 -2.00 -28.89
N ASN A 36 5.70 -1.62 -30.19
CA ASN A 36 4.77 -0.63 -30.73
C ASN A 36 3.36 -1.20 -30.82
N PHE A 37 2.57 -1.02 -29.78
CA PHE A 37 1.14 -1.30 -29.83
C PHE A 37 0.38 -0.13 -30.45
N THR A 38 -0.68 -0.46 -31.16
CA THR A 38 -1.66 0.51 -31.66
C THR A 38 -3.05 -0.08 -31.45
N ALA A 39 -3.90 0.59 -30.67
CA ALA A 39 -5.25 0.13 -30.32
C ALA A 39 -5.28 -1.28 -29.70
N GLY A 40 -4.24 -1.65 -28.95
CA GLY A 40 -4.10 -2.95 -28.29
C GLY A 40 -3.54 -4.09 -29.18
N GLU A 41 -3.19 -3.78 -30.41
CA GLU A 41 -2.65 -4.77 -31.37
C GLU A 41 -1.23 -4.40 -31.82
N VAL A 42 -0.44 -5.39 -32.24
CA VAL A 42 0.84 -5.15 -32.91
C VAL A 42 0.55 -4.97 -34.39
N PRO A 43 0.92 -3.84 -35.03
CA PRO A 43 0.74 -3.65 -36.46
C PRO A 43 1.38 -4.77 -37.27
N ASN A 44 0.79 -5.12 -38.42
CA ASN A 44 1.17 -6.31 -39.23
C ASN A 44 2.64 -6.34 -39.64
N ASP A 45 3.30 -5.19 -39.76
CA ASP A 45 4.70 -5.06 -40.18
C ASP A 45 5.67 -4.90 -38.99
N ASP A 46 5.15 -4.85 -37.74
CA ASP A 46 5.95 -4.68 -36.55
C ASP A 46 6.25 -6.02 -35.85
N ARG A 47 7.25 -5.97 -34.97
CA ARG A 47 7.72 -7.13 -34.20
C ARG A 47 7.46 -6.94 -32.74
N CYS A 48 7.16 -8.03 -32.05
CA CYS A 48 7.17 -8.05 -30.60
C CYS A 48 8.60 -7.83 -30.09
N VAL A 49 8.78 -6.81 -29.27
CA VAL A 49 10.06 -6.46 -28.64
C VAL A 49 10.02 -6.93 -27.20
N ILE A 50 11.10 -7.58 -26.75
CA ILE A 50 11.25 -8.10 -25.40
C ILE A 50 12.48 -7.50 -24.73
N GLY A 51 12.54 -7.55 -23.39
CA GLY A 51 13.67 -7.08 -22.59
C GLY A 51 13.56 -5.66 -22.09
N PHE A 52 12.37 -5.04 -22.19
CA PHE A 52 12.06 -3.71 -21.62
C PHE A 52 11.41 -3.80 -20.22
N ASP A 53 11.18 -5.00 -19.72
CA ASP A 53 10.66 -5.31 -18.40
C ASP A 53 11.77 -5.29 -17.33
N ASN A 54 12.63 -4.28 -17.38
CA ASN A 54 13.71 -4.11 -16.42
C ASN A 54 13.15 -3.78 -15.03
N GLY A 55 13.32 -4.71 -14.07
CA GLY A 55 12.81 -4.56 -12.71
C GLY A 55 13.31 -3.31 -11.99
N GLY A 56 14.57 -2.88 -12.25
CA GLY A 56 15.10 -1.64 -11.69
C GLY A 56 14.39 -0.40 -12.21
N TYR A 57 14.05 -0.37 -13.50
CA TYR A 57 13.29 0.74 -14.09
C TYR A 57 11.85 0.77 -13.55
N ILE A 58 11.19 -0.38 -13.47
CA ILE A 58 9.83 -0.49 -12.91
C ILE A 58 9.79 -0.05 -11.44
N MET A 59 10.75 -0.49 -10.62
CA MET A 59 10.89 -0.01 -9.24
C MET A 59 11.20 1.49 -9.18
N GLY A 60 12.04 1.98 -10.08
CA GLY A 60 12.34 3.41 -10.21
C GLY A 60 11.10 4.24 -10.55
N THR A 61 10.15 3.71 -11.32
CA THR A 61 8.88 4.37 -11.63
C THR A 61 8.09 4.68 -10.35
N SER A 62 8.01 3.75 -9.42
CA SER A 62 7.34 3.95 -8.13
C SER A 62 8.19 4.72 -7.10
N SER A 63 9.25 5.38 -7.53
CA SER A 63 10.12 6.26 -6.74
C SER A 63 10.31 7.63 -7.41
N THR A 64 9.45 7.99 -8.36
CA THR A 64 9.51 9.26 -9.12
C THR A 64 8.82 10.42 -8.41
N LEU A 65 8.80 10.41 -7.08
CA LEU A 65 8.26 11.48 -6.25
C LEU A 65 9.08 12.79 -6.39
N PHE A 66 10.33 12.70 -6.85
CA PHE A 66 11.25 13.82 -6.92
C PHE A 66 10.91 14.84 -8.02
N ASN A 67 10.14 14.48 -9.03
CA ASN A 67 9.71 15.42 -10.06
C ASN A 67 8.88 16.57 -9.46
N GLN A 68 8.00 16.31 -8.50
CA GLN A 68 7.22 17.33 -7.80
C GLN A 68 8.10 18.25 -6.94
N PHE A 69 9.14 17.71 -6.31
CA PHE A 69 10.11 18.52 -5.57
C PHE A 69 10.87 19.44 -6.50
N ILE A 70 11.17 19.00 -7.73
CA ILE A 70 11.83 19.80 -8.76
C ILE A 70 10.97 21.00 -9.16
N LEU A 71 9.69 20.77 -9.43
CA LEU A 71 8.75 21.82 -9.79
C LEU A 71 8.57 22.86 -8.67
N ASN A 72 8.67 22.43 -7.40
CA ASN A 72 8.48 23.26 -6.23
C ASN A 72 9.80 23.78 -5.61
N LEU A 73 10.97 23.54 -6.22
CA LEU A 73 12.30 23.93 -5.70
C LEU A 73 12.44 25.42 -5.39
N ASN A 74 11.65 26.27 -6.04
CA ASN A 74 11.68 27.71 -5.83
C ASN A 74 10.79 28.16 -4.65
N GLU A 75 9.92 27.30 -4.13
CA GLU A 75 8.88 27.67 -3.16
C GLU A 75 9.08 27.05 -1.76
N THR A 76 10.00 26.10 -1.59
CA THR A 76 10.16 25.38 -0.33
C THR A 76 11.56 25.54 0.28
N ASP A 77 11.63 25.55 1.62
CA ASP A 77 12.87 25.48 2.42
C ASP A 77 13.52 24.09 2.39
N ILE A 78 13.87 23.60 1.20
CA ILE A 78 14.58 22.34 1.03
C ILE A 78 16.03 22.50 1.49
N PRO A 79 16.58 21.57 2.31
CA PRO A 79 17.98 21.62 2.72
C PRO A 79 18.93 21.69 1.53
N GLY A 80 19.96 22.53 1.63
CA GLY A 80 20.90 22.80 0.51
C GLY A 80 21.63 21.56 0.00
N THR A 81 21.86 20.56 0.84
CA THR A 81 22.42 19.25 0.46
C THR A 81 21.47 18.46 -0.43
N LEU A 82 20.18 18.55 -0.20
CA LEU A 82 19.16 17.89 -1.02
C LEU A 82 18.96 18.65 -2.35
N LYS A 83 19.00 19.99 -2.34
CA LYS A 83 19.00 20.80 -3.58
C LYS A 83 20.16 20.42 -4.49
N SER A 84 21.37 20.25 -3.95
CA SER A 84 22.53 19.85 -4.74
C SER A 84 22.45 18.42 -5.28
N LEU A 85 21.86 17.51 -4.51
CA LEU A 85 21.66 16.13 -4.97
C LEU A 85 20.63 16.07 -6.12
N ILE A 86 19.50 16.73 -5.93
CA ILE A 86 18.45 16.85 -6.96
C ILE A 86 19.03 17.52 -8.21
N ALA A 87 19.79 18.62 -8.07
CA ALA A 87 20.46 19.28 -9.17
C ALA A 87 21.47 18.37 -9.91
N ASN A 88 22.17 17.49 -9.20
CA ASN A 88 23.08 16.51 -9.79
C ASN A 88 22.35 15.38 -10.53
N ILE A 89 21.21 14.93 -10.00
CA ILE A 89 20.34 13.96 -10.67
C ILE A 89 19.76 14.60 -11.94
N LEU A 90 19.34 15.86 -11.85
CA LEU A 90 18.75 16.62 -12.96
C LEU A 90 19.76 17.05 -14.03
N GLY A 91 21.02 17.29 -13.67
CA GLY A 91 22.09 17.60 -14.63
C GLY A 91 22.37 16.47 -15.64
N GLY A 92 21.74 15.31 -15.44
CA GLY A 92 21.75 14.17 -16.36
C GLY A 92 20.42 13.95 -17.11
N VAL A 93 19.37 14.73 -16.79
CA VAL A 93 18.05 14.66 -17.42
C VAL A 93 17.88 15.92 -18.29
N ASP A 94 17.42 15.73 -19.52
CA ASP A 94 17.25 16.81 -20.50
C ASP A 94 16.38 17.95 -19.93
N GLU A 95 16.81 19.20 -20.07
CA GLU A 95 16.21 20.39 -19.42
C GLU A 95 14.70 20.56 -19.71
N ASP A 96 14.18 19.93 -20.76
CA ASP A 96 12.79 20.02 -21.18
C ASP A 96 11.88 18.90 -20.64
N ASN A 97 12.41 17.92 -19.90
CA ASN A 97 11.66 16.75 -19.47
C ASN A 97 11.77 16.53 -17.97
N ASN A 98 10.78 17.03 -17.24
CA ASN A 98 10.65 16.82 -15.78
C ASN A 98 10.11 15.43 -15.41
N ASP A 99 9.82 14.58 -16.41
CA ASP A 99 9.28 13.26 -16.25
C ASP A 99 10.42 12.25 -16.07
N ILE A 100 10.37 11.50 -14.97
CA ILE A 100 11.45 10.57 -14.62
C ILE A 100 11.19 9.17 -15.19
N ALA A 101 9.93 8.78 -15.40
CA ALA A 101 9.54 7.45 -15.89
C ALA A 101 8.68 7.54 -17.14
N ASP A 102 9.34 7.54 -18.28
CA ASP A 102 8.70 7.56 -19.59
C ASP A 102 8.74 6.18 -20.27
N TYR A 103 7.56 5.64 -20.50
CA TYR A 103 7.39 4.42 -21.29
C TYR A 103 7.20 4.79 -22.77
N THR A 104 8.25 4.61 -23.56
CA THR A 104 8.27 4.86 -25.00
C THR A 104 8.73 3.59 -25.72
N PRO A 105 7.88 2.98 -26.56
CA PRO A 105 6.54 3.41 -26.97
C PRO A 105 5.49 3.25 -25.87
N ASN A 106 4.44 4.08 -25.93
CA ASN A 106 3.27 3.94 -25.06
C ASN A 106 2.49 2.67 -25.42
N PRO A 107 2.38 1.68 -24.50
CA PRO A 107 1.68 0.44 -24.79
C PRO A 107 0.16 0.61 -24.99
N PHE A 108 -0.40 1.75 -24.58
CA PHE A 108 -1.82 2.09 -24.73
C PHE A 108 -2.08 3.11 -25.85
N PHE A 109 -1.15 3.27 -26.79
CA PHE A 109 -1.31 4.20 -27.89
C PHE A 109 -2.52 3.83 -28.76
N HIS A 110 -3.42 4.78 -28.98
CA HIS A 110 -4.71 4.64 -29.66
C HIS A 110 -5.68 3.63 -28.98
N TYR A 111 -5.38 3.18 -27.77
CA TYR A 111 -6.27 2.28 -27.04
C TYR A 111 -7.32 3.08 -26.28
N ARG A 112 -8.60 2.85 -26.59
CA ARG A 112 -9.79 3.54 -26.03
C ARG A 112 -9.67 5.08 -26.02
N PRO A 113 -9.42 5.72 -27.16
CA PRO A 113 -9.08 7.14 -27.24
C PRO A 113 -10.18 8.08 -26.71
N GLU A 114 -11.44 7.63 -26.63
CA GLU A 114 -12.56 8.37 -26.07
C GLU A 114 -12.56 8.42 -24.53
N HIS A 115 -11.79 7.56 -23.88
CA HIS A 115 -11.71 7.46 -22.41
C HIS A 115 -10.29 7.64 -21.87
N ASN A 116 -9.30 7.15 -22.59
CA ASN A 116 -7.91 7.14 -22.18
C ASN A 116 -7.21 8.45 -22.57
N PRO A 117 -6.88 9.32 -21.60
CA PRO A 117 -6.22 10.61 -21.91
C PRO A 117 -4.85 10.43 -22.52
N SER A 118 -4.16 9.31 -22.28
CA SER A 118 -2.84 9.02 -22.82
C SER A 118 -2.85 8.34 -24.20
N ALA A 119 -4.02 8.03 -24.76
CA ALA A 119 -4.12 7.28 -26.01
C ALA A 119 -3.52 7.97 -27.22
N ASN A 120 -3.48 9.32 -27.23
CA ASN A 120 -2.91 10.09 -28.35
C ASN A 120 -1.44 10.43 -28.18
N SER A 121 -0.82 10.00 -27.10
CA SER A 121 0.60 10.20 -26.83
C SER A 121 1.39 8.94 -27.20
N THR A 122 2.50 9.10 -27.92
CA THR A 122 3.46 8.01 -28.18
C THR A 122 4.28 7.64 -26.94
N ARG A 123 4.14 8.43 -25.86
CA ARG A 123 4.82 8.31 -24.57
C ARG A 123 3.80 8.18 -23.45
N LEU A 124 4.00 7.25 -22.52
CA LEU A 124 3.25 7.13 -21.28
C LEU A 124 4.17 7.53 -20.13
N THR A 125 3.88 8.65 -19.50
CA THR A 125 4.61 9.14 -18.33
C THR A 125 3.91 8.68 -17.07
N LEU A 126 4.65 8.03 -16.17
CA LEU A 126 4.16 7.57 -14.88
C LEU A 126 4.98 8.19 -13.75
N VAL A 127 4.32 8.36 -12.62
CA VAL A 127 4.90 8.89 -11.38
C VAL A 127 4.59 7.97 -10.20
N ASP A 128 5.21 8.24 -9.05
CA ASP A 128 4.97 7.54 -7.80
C ASP A 128 3.50 7.65 -7.38
N GLY A 129 2.89 6.51 -7.00
CA GLY A 129 1.55 6.48 -6.43
C GLY A 129 1.41 7.25 -5.11
N GLY A 130 2.51 7.57 -4.45
CA GLY A 130 2.54 8.46 -3.30
C GLY A 130 2.07 9.89 -3.62
N GLU A 131 2.20 10.35 -4.88
CA GLU A 131 1.68 11.65 -5.31
C GLU A 131 0.13 11.71 -5.31
N ASP A 132 -0.52 10.55 -5.48
CA ASP A 132 -1.97 10.36 -5.36
C ASP A 132 -2.38 9.83 -3.96
N LEU A 133 -1.52 9.99 -2.96
CA LEU A 133 -1.68 9.48 -1.60
C LEU A 133 -1.84 7.95 -1.52
N GLN A 134 -1.40 7.22 -2.55
CA GLN A 134 -1.51 5.76 -2.63
C GLN A 134 -0.21 5.05 -2.21
N ASN A 135 0.42 5.49 -1.12
CA ASN A 135 1.63 4.85 -0.57
C ASN A 135 1.44 3.34 -0.32
N ILE A 136 0.20 2.94 0.01
CA ILE A 136 -0.20 1.54 0.07
C ILE A 136 -1.06 1.28 -1.17
N PRO A 137 -0.64 0.40 -2.12
CA PRO A 137 -1.33 0.20 -3.38
C PRO A 137 -2.56 -0.70 -3.22
N LEU A 138 -3.58 -0.22 -2.52
CA LEU A 138 -4.80 -0.99 -2.22
C LEU A 138 -5.71 -1.13 -3.43
N HIS A 139 -5.80 -0.10 -4.28
CA HIS A 139 -6.74 -0.05 -5.40
C HIS A 139 -6.69 -1.28 -6.33
N PRO A 140 -5.52 -1.78 -6.76
CA PRO A 140 -5.44 -3.02 -7.53
C PRO A 140 -5.94 -4.25 -6.78
N LEU A 141 -5.79 -4.32 -5.47
CA LEU A 141 -6.13 -5.50 -4.67
C LEU A 141 -7.62 -5.61 -4.38
N ILE A 142 -8.34 -4.49 -4.35
CA ILE A 142 -9.79 -4.47 -4.05
C ILE A 142 -10.67 -4.73 -5.28
N GLN A 143 -10.06 -5.01 -6.43
CA GLN A 143 -10.80 -5.31 -7.66
C GLN A 143 -11.61 -6.60 -7.50
N PRO A 144 -12.92 -6.61 -7.84
CA PRO A 144 -13.78 -7.79 -7.65
C PRO A 144 -13.25 -9.06 -8.32
N TYR A 145 -12.60 -8.92 -9.47
CA TYR A 145 -12.00 -10.05 -10.22
C TYR A 145 -10.86 -10.75 -9.47
N ARG A 146 -10.20 -10.06 -8.53
CA ARG A 146 -9.12 -10.64 -7.72
C ARG A 146 -9.63 -11.50 -6.59
N ASN A 147 -10.87 -11.27 -6.16
CA ASN A 147 -11.54 -12.04 -5.10
C ASN A 147 -10.67 -12.20 -3.83
N VAL A 148 -10.05 -11.08 -3.40
CA VAL A 148 -9.19 -11.04 -2.22
C VAL A 148 -10.05 -11.00 -0.97
N ASP A 149 -9.78 -11.84 0.01
CA ASP A 149 -10.52 -11.94 1.27
C ASP A 149 -10.00 -11.01 2.37
N VAL A 150 -8.67 -10.81 2.42
CA VAL A 150 -8.02 -9.99 3.43
C VAL A 150 -6.81 -9.28 2.85
N ILE A 151 -6.59 -8.03 3.26
CA ILE A 151 -5.40 -7.24 2.93
C ILE A 151 -4.71 -6.85 4.24
N PHE A 152 -3.43 -7.19 4.37
CA PHE A 152 -2.57 -6.68 5.42
C PHE A 152 -1.89 -5.41 4.92
N ALA A 153 -2.41 -4.27 5.32
CA ALA A 153 -1.94 -2.95 4.92
C ALA A 153 -0.87 -2.46 5.92
N VAL A 154 0.39 -2.71 5.59
CA VAL A 154 1.53 -2.26 6.40
C VAL A 154 1.87 -0.83 6.00
N ASP A 155 1.77 0.10 6.93
CA ASP A 155 1.91 1.53 6.70
C ASP A 155 3.14 2.10 7.41
N SER A 156 4.10 2.58 6.63
CA SER A 156 5.29 3.30 7.12
C SER A 156 5.36 4.73 6.57
N SER A 157 4.21 5.30 6.18
CA SER A 157 4.13 6.65 5.63
C SER A 157 4.55 7.71 6.65
N ALA A 158 5.14 8.80 6.15
CA ALA A 158 5.53 9.97 6.94
C ALA A 158 4.42 11.04 6.90
N ASP A 159 3.22 10.70 7.37
CA ASP A 159 2.02 11.52 7.19
C ASP A 159 1.88 12.65 8.22
N THR A 160 2.36 12.43 9.44
CA THR A 160 2.26 13.41 10.54
C THR A 160 3.50 14.31 10.59
N ASN A 161 3.42 15.38 11.37
CA ASN A 161 4.57 16.29 11.61
C ASN A 161 5.81 15.59 12.15
N TYR A 162 5.66 14.43 12.76
CA TYR A 162 6.74 13.61 13.31
C TYR A 162 7.00 12.35 12.47
N ASN A 163 6.57 12.33 11.20
CA ASN A 163 6.77 11.25 10.25
C ASN A 163 6.19 9.89 10.68
N TRP A 164 5.08 9.89 11.40
CA TRP A 164 4.32 8.69 11.72
C TRP A 164 3.09 8.57 10.82
N PRO A 165 2.63 7.35 10.52
CA PRO A 165 1.44 7.16 9.68
C PRO A 165 0.16 7.55 10.40
N ASN A 166 -0.83 8.03 9.63
CA ASN A 166 -2.18 8.34 10.08
C ASN A 166 -3.26 7.76 9.17
N ALA A 167 -2.93 6.69 8.43
CA ALA A 167 -3.80 5.99 7.48
C ALA A 167 -4.21 6.83 6.25
N THR A 168 -3.45 7.85 5.87
CA THR A 168 -3.76 8.69 4.69
C THR A 168 -4.02 7.85 3.44
N ALA A 169 -3.24 6.78 3.17
CA ALA A 169 -3.45 5.92 2.00
C ALA A 169 -4.78 5.14 2.06
N LEU A 170 -5.24 4.74 3.24
CA LEU A 170 -6.53 4.08 3.41
C LEU A 170 -7.68 5.07 3.15
N VAL A 171 -7.58 6.28 3.70
CA VAL A 171 -8.57 7.35 3.49
C VAL A 171 -8.66 7.70 2.01
N ALA A 172 -7.52 7.90 1.34
CA ALA A 172 -7.48 8.19 -0.10
C ALA A 172 -8.10 7.07 -0.94
N THR A 173 -7.85 5.80 -0.58
CA THR A 173 -8.47 4.64 -1.26
C THR A 173 -9.98 4.60 -1.01
N TYR A 174 -10.44 4.89 0.20
CA TYR A 174 -11.87 4.98 0.52
C TYR A 174 -12.56 6.09 -0.28
N GLU A 175 -12.00 7.30 -0.30
CA GLU A 175 -12.53 8.41 -1.09
C GLU A 175 -12.57 8.08 -2.59
N ARG A 176 -11.51 7.46 -3.11
CA ARG A 176 -11.47 7.00 -4.51
C ARG A 176 -12.57 5.98 -4.79
N SER A 177 -12.85 5.05 -3.87
CA SER A 177 -13.91 4.06 -4.02
C SER A 177 -15.33 4.68 -4.07
N GLN A 178 -15.50 5.90 -3.59
CA GLN A 178 -16.75 6.67 -3.66
C GLN A 178 -16.83 7.55 -4.93
N SER A 179 -15.78 7.60 -5.74
CA SER A 179 -15.68 8.43 -6.94
C SER A 179 -16.07 7.67 -8.21
N ASN A 180 -16.14 8.40 -9.35
CA ASN A 180 -16.32 7.80 -10.66
C ASN A 180 -15.15 6.88 -11.11
N MET A 181 -14.01 6.96 -10.41
CA MET A 181 -12.85 6.11 -10.67
C MET A 181 -12.94 4.75 -9.98
N SER A 182 -13.95 4.52 -9.15
CA SER A 182 -14.12 3.28 -8.38
C SER A 182 -14.26 2.03 -9.26
N ASN A 183 -14.80 2.16 -10.47
CA ASN A 183 -15.10 1.04 -11.36
C ASN A 183 -15.88 -0.11 -10.67
N ASN A 184 -16.84 0.25 -9.83
CA ASN A 184 -17.64 -0.63 -8.98
C ASN A 184 -16.83 -1.39 -7.90
N THR A 185 -15.62 -0.96 -7.58
CA THR A 185 -14.92 -1.46 -6.40
C THR A 185 -15.58 -0.92 -5.14
N LEU A 186 -15.62 -1.75 -4.11
CA LEU A 186 -16.03 -1.37 -2.77
C LEU A 186 -14.82 -1.38 -1.84
N PHE A 187 -14.81 -0.47 -0.88
CA PHE A 187 -13.80 -0.42 0.17
C PHE A 187 -14.49 -0.24 1.52
N PRO A 188 -13.97 -0.80 2.60
CA PRO A 188 -14.50 -0.55 3.94
C PRO A 188 -14.50 0.95 4.26
N SER A 189 -15.48 1.39 5.05
CA SER A 189 -15.47 2.74 5.58
C SER A 189 -14.22 2.98 6.41
N ILE A 190 -13.53 4.08 6.14
CA ILE A 190 -12.35 4.52 6.87
C ILE A 190 -12.68 5.90 7.46
N PRO A 191 -12.44 6.14 8.76
CA PRO A 191 -12.62 7.48 9.33
C PRO A 191 -11.52 8.44 8.84
N ASP A 192 -11.73 9.74 9.04
CA ASP A 192 -10.73 10.75 8.73
C ASP A 192 -9.45 10.60 9.59
N GLN A 193 -8.37 11.21 9.13
CA GLN A 193 -7.05 11.12 9.77
C GLN A 193 -7.04 11.62 11.22
N ASN A 194 -7.85 12.64 11.54
CA ASN A 194 -7.95 13.13 12.92
C ASN A 194 -8.55 12.05 13.81
N THR A 195 -9.61 11.41 13.36
CA THR A 195 -10.22 10.28 14.07
C THR A 195 -9.24 9.12 14.25
N ILE A 196 -8.44 8.80 13.23
CA ILE A 196 -7.41 7.76 13.32
C ILE A 196 -6.45 8.05 14.47
N VAL A 197 -5.97 9.28 14.58
CA VAL A 197 -5.02 9.69 15.62
C VAL A 197 -5.72 9.81 16.98
N ASN A 198 -6.88 10.48 17.06
CA ASN A 198 -7.59 10.72 18.32
C ASN A 198 -8.04 9.43 19.02
N LEU A 199 -8.41 8.41 18.24
CA LEU A 199 -8.81 7.10 18.77
C LEU A 199 -7.65 6.11 18.88
N GLY A 200 -6.42 6.52 18.54
CA GLY A 200 -5.24 5.68 18.59
C GLY A 200 -5.29 4.47 17.63
N LEU A 201 -6.03 4.59 16.52
CA LEU A 201 -6.13 3.52 15.53
C LEU A 201 -4.81 3.32 14.76
N ASN A 202 -3.91 4.29 14.83
CA ASN A 202 -2.56 4.23 14.29
C ASN A 202 -1.49 3.83 15.33
N THR A 203 -1.88 3.41 16.53
CA THR A 203 -0.94 2.96 17.57
C THR A 203 -0.83 1.44 17.66
N ARG A 204 -1.70 0.71 16.99
CA ARG A 204 -1.84 -0.74 17.03
C ARG A 204 -2.48 -1.24 15.73
N PRO A 205 -2.43 -2.55 15.43
CA PRO A 205 -3.24 -3.10 14.36
C PRO A 205 -4.72 -2.77 14.52
N THR A 206 -5.38 -2.33 13.43
CA THR A 206 -6.80 -2.01 13.41
C THR A 206 -7.46 -2.66 12.19
N PHE A 207 -8.61 -3.29 12.40
CA PHE A 207 -9.36 -3.97 11.34
C PHE A 207 -10.50 -3.09 10.84
N PHE A 208 -10.62 -2.93 9.52
CA PHE A 208 -11.71 -2.21 8.87
C PHE A 208 -12.52 -3.15 7.99
N GLY A 209 -13.85 -3.01 8.04
CA GLY A 209 -14.77 -3.84 7.26
C GLY A 209 -15.14 -5.17 7.93
N CYS A 210 -15.11 -5.26 9.25
CA CYS A 210 -15.44 -6.48 9.98
C CYS A 210 -16.90 -6.89 9.84
N ASP A 211 -17.82 -5.92 9.80
CA ASP A 211 -19.25 -6.18 9.68
C ASP A 211 -19.67 -6.14 8.21
N VAL A 212 -19.93 -7.30 7.64
CA VAL A 212 -20.35 -7.45 6.24
C VAL A 212 -21.77 -6.94 5.98
N SER A 213 -22.61 -6.79 7.02
CA SER A 213 -23.96 -6.24 6.88
C SER A 213 -23.97 -4.75 6.48
N ASN A 214 -22.83 -4.06 6.62
CA ASN A 214 -22.66 -2.69 6.16
C ASN A 214 -22.53 -2.57 4.64
N PHE A 215 -22.38 -3.69 3.92
CA PHE A 215 -22.30 -3.68 2.46
C PHE A 215 -23.65 -4.05 1.83
N THR A 216 -23.90 -3.56 0.61
CA THR A 216 -25.16 -3.82 -0.09
C THR A 216 -25.33 -5.31 -0.37
N GLU A 217 -26.48 -5.85 -0.04
CA GLU A 217 -26.82 -7.25 -0.30
C GLU A 217 -26.70 -7.56 -1.80
N GLY A 218 -26.03 -8.66 -2.12
CA GLY A 218 -25.76 -9.11 -3.49
C GLY A 218 -24.58 -8.40 -4.19
N ALA A 219 -23.96 -7.39 -3.55
CA ALA A 219 -22.72 -6.79 -4.04
C ALA A 219 -21.51 -7.69 -3.70
N HIS A 220 -20.41 -7.48 -4.42
CA HIS A 220 -19.13 -8.08 -4.04
C HIS A 220 -18.69 -7.49 -2.69
N ILE A 221 -18.50 -8.36 -1.69
CA ILE A 221 -18.02 -7.92 -0.38
C ILE A 221 -16.52 -7.62 -0.48
N PRO A 222 -16.08 -6.40 -0.12
CA PRO A 222 -14.66 -6.05 -0.18
C PRO A 222 -13.84 -6.85 0.85
N PRO A 223 -12.51 -6.95 0.65
CA PRO A 223 -11.63 -7.60 1.61
C PRO A 223 -11.71 -6.95 3.00
N LEU A 224 -11.49 -7.74 4.03
CA LEU A 224 -11.14 -7.21 5.35
C LEU A 224 -9.79 -6.52 5.27
N VAL A 225 -9.67 -5.30 5.76
CA VAL A 225 -8.39 -4.57 5.82
C VAL A 225 -7.83 -4.64 7.22
N VAL A 226 -6.67 -5.28 7.36
CA VAL A 226 -5.85 -5.30 8.57
C VAL A 226 -4.79 -4.23 8.45
N TYR A 227 -5.05 -3.07 9.02
CA TYR A 227 -4.12 -1.94 9.03
C TYR A 227 -3.06 -2.15 10.10
N ILE A 228 -1.80 -2.12 9.72
CA ILE A 228 -0.63 -2.31 10.59
C ILE A 228 0.27 -1.07 10.47
N PRO A 229 0.04 -0.06 11.32
CA PRO A 229 0.83 1.17 11.29
C PRO A 229 2.22 0.97 11.88
N ASN A 230 3.21 1.61 11.29
CA ASN A 230 4.53 1.75 11.89
C ASN A 230 4.43 2.52 13.22
N SER A 231 5.05 1.98 14.24
CA SER A 231 5.14 2.59 15.57
C SER A 231 6.44 2.17 16.27
N PRO A 232 6.93 2.93 17.24
CA PRO A 232 8.18 2.60 17.91
C PRO A 232 7.94 1.48 18.93
N TYR A 233 8.34 0.26 18.58
CA TYR A 233 8.38 -0.85 19.55
C TYR A 233 9.69 -0.82 20.33
N VAL A 234 10.82 -0.84 19.66
CA VAL A 234 12.17 -0.88 20.24
C VAL A 234 13.07 0.27 19.78
N THR A 235 12.71 0.92 18.66
CA THR A 235 13.43 2.08 18.13
C THR A 235 12.48 3.02 17.41
N PHE A 236 12.86 4.27 17.28
CA PHE A 236 12.17 5.21 16.40
C PHE A 236 12.48 4.84 14.95
N SER A 237 11.44 4.59 14.17
CA SER A 237 11.50 4.20 12.75
C SER A 237 10.73 5.16 11.84
N ASN A 238 10.48 6.37 12.34
CA ASN A 238 9.74 7.45 11.70
C ASN A 238 10.65 8.26 10.75
N GLU A 239 11.21 7.56 9.76
CA GLU A 239 12.11 8.18 8.78
C GLU A 239 11.38 9.21 7.93
N SER A 240 12.06 10.31 7.67
CA SER A 240 11.60 11.28 6.67
C SER A 240 11.77 10.73 5.27
N THR A 241 10.87 11.07 4.37
CA THR A 241 10.99 10.83 2.91
C THR A 241 12.34 11.31 2.34
N PHE A 242 13.00 12.27 3.01
CA PHE A 242 14.27 12.84 2.60
C PHE A 242 15.50 12.17 3.24
N THR A 243 15.33 11.10 4.00
CA THR A 243 16.45 10.33 4.56
C THR A 243 17.07 9.46 3.47
N LEU A 244 18.19 9.91 2.91
CA LEU A 244 18.82 9.28 1.75
C LEU A 244 19.72 8.07 2.12
N SER A 245 20.19 8.00 3.36
CA SER A 245 21.01 6.89 3.83
C SER A 245 20.96 6.77 5.34
N THR A 246 21.08 5.56 5.83
CA THR A 246 21.19 5.22 7.25
C THR A 246 22.45 4.41 7.50
N ASN A 247 22.98 4.46 8.72
CA ASN A 247 24.06 3.55 9.10
C ASN A 247 23.54 2.11 9.33
N ASN A 248 24.42 1.12 9.27
CA ASN A 248 24.04 -0.28 9.39
C ASN A 248 23.34 -0.61 10.71
N SER A 249 23.79 -0.07 11.82
CA SER A 249 23.20 -0.35 13.14
C SER A 249 21.77 0.17 13.24
N TYR A 250 21.52 1.36 12.68
CA TYR A 250 20.16 1.94 12.66
C TYR A 250 19.24 1.18 11.70
N ARG A 251 19.74 0.81 10.51
CA ARG A 251 19.00 -0.06 9.58
C ARG A 251 18.59 -1.37 10.27
N ASP A 252 19.50 -2.02 10.98
CA ASP A 252 19.23 -3.29 11.65
C ASP A 252 18.20 -3.10 12.79
N ALA A 253 18.25 -1.96 13.49
CA ALA A 253 17.26 -1.60 14.52
C ALA A 253 15.88 -1.35 13.91
N ILE A 254 15.77 -0.67 12.74
CA ILE A 254 14.50 -0.48 12.02
C ILE A 254 13.92 -1.83 11.57
N ILE A 255 14.75 -2.74 11.05
CA ILE A 255 14.30 -4.09 10.65
C ILE A 255 13.72 -4.85 11.86
N LEU A 256 14.41 -4.79 13.00
CA LEU A 256 13.90 -5.40 14.23
C LEU A 256 12.59 -4.76 14.67
N ASN A 257 12.51 -3.44 14.65
CA ASN A 257 11.26 -2.72 14.96
C ASN A 257 10.11 -3.15 14.04
N GLY A 258 10.36 -3.30 12.74
CA GLY A 258 9.36 -3.79 11.78
C GLY A 258 8.88 -5.21 12.07
N GLN A 259 9.77 -6.09 12.54
CA GLN A 259 9.38 -7.41 13.03
C GLN A 259 8.47 -7.31 14.26
N ASP A 260 8.81 -6.45 15.21
CA ASP A 260 8.02 -6.25 16.42
C ASP A 260 6.64 -5.61 16.10
N VAL A 261 6.58 -4.65 15.17
CA VAL A 261 5.32 -4.10 14.64
C VAL A 261 4.45 -5.22 14.06
N ALA A 262 4.99 -6.06 13.19
CA ALA A 262 4.25 -7.13 12.52
C ALA A 262 3.79 -8.24 13.48
N THR A 263 4.50 -8.45 14.58
CA THR A 263 4.27 -9.55 15.53
C THR A 263 3.75 -9.11 16.89
N MET A 264 3.47 -7.81 17.05
CA MET A 264 3.14 -7.20 18.34
C MET A 264 4.18 -7.54 19.43
N GLY A 265 5.45 -7.19 19.12
CA GLY A 265 6.58 -7.45 20.02
C GLY A 265 6.85 -8.93 20.22
N ASN A 266 6.74 -9.73 19.16
CA ASN A 266 6.85 -11.19 19.22
C ASN A 266 5.89 -11.81 20.25
N GLY A 267 4.67 -11.28 20.33
CA GLY A 267 3.64 -11.71 21.27
C GLY A 267 3.83 -11.19 22.71
N THR A 268 4.80 -10.30 22.94
CA THR A 268 5.00 -9.70 24.28
C THR A 268 3.92 -8.65 24.60
N VAL A 269 3.48 -7.90 23.57
CA VAL A 269 2.42 -6.89 23.72
C VAL A 269 1.05 -7.58 23.66
N ASP A 270 0.90 -8.55 22.78
CA ASP A 270 -0.32 -9.33 22.62
C ASP A 270 -0.01 -10.76 22.13
N ASP A 271 -0.11 -11.73 23.00
CA ASP A 271 0.13 -13.14 22.70
C ASP A 271 -1.01 -13.79 21.88
N THR A 272 -2.16 -13.14 21.79
CA THR A 272 -3.31 -13.59 20.97
C THR A 272 -3.20 -13.15 19.51
N TRP A 273 -2.28 -12.24 19.18
CA TRP A 273 -2.16 -11.67 17.84
C TRP A 273 -2.07 -12.70 16.69
N PRO A 274 -1.25 -13.78 16.79
CA PRO A 274 -1.23 -14.81 15.74
C PRO A 274 -2.59 -15.45 15.48
N THR A 275 -3.38 -15.67 16.54
CA THR A 275 -4.74 -16.20 16.43
C THR A 275 -5.66 -15.18 15.74
N CYS A 276 -5.53 -13.90 16.07
CA CYS A 276 -6.34 -12.85 15.47
C CYS A 276 -6.00 -12.63 13.99
N VAL A 277 -4.74 -12.81 13.60
CA VAL A 277 -4.35 -12.88 12.18
C VAL A 277 -5.04 -14.03 11.47
N GLY A 278 -5.07 -15.22 12.07
CA GLY A 278 -5.81 -16.38 11.55
C GLY A 278 -7.31 -16.09 11.40
N CYS A 279 -7.92 -15.44 12.38
CA CYS A 279 -9.34 -15.04 12.34
C CYS A 279 -9.61 -14.02 11.21
N ALA A 280 -8.70 -13.06 10.99
CA ALA A 280 -8.81 -12.11 9.89
C ALA A 280 -8.77 -12.82 8.53
N ILE A 281 -7.88 -13.79 8.35
CA ILE A 281 -7.76 -14.59 7.11
C ILE A 281 -9.04 -15.40 6.85
N LEU A 282 -9.65 -15.96 7.88
CA LEU A 282 -10.85 -16.79 7.75
C LEU A 282 -12.14 -15.99 7.59
N SER A 283 -12.16 -14.72 7.96
CA SER A 283 -13.36 -13.87 8.07
C SER A 283 -14.31 -14.03 6.87
N ARG A 284 -13.84 -13.71 5.67
CA ARG A 284 -14.68 -13.75 4.46
C ARG A 284 -15.10 -15.16 4.04
N SER A 285 -14.32 -16.18 4.39
CA SER A 285 -14.70 -17.58 4.17
C SER A 285 -15.84 -18.00 5.08
N LEU A 286 -15.82 -17.61 6.36
CA LEU A 286 -16.90 -17.86 7.30
C LEU A 286 -18.20 -17.17 6.84
N ASP A 287 -18.10 -15.91 6.40
CA ASP A 287 -19.24 -15.16 5.86
C ASP A 287 -19.87 -15.89 4.65
N ARG A 288 -19.05 -16.31 3.67
CA ARG A 288 -19.53 -16.99 2.46
C ARG A 288 -20.17 -18.35 2.72
N THR A 289 -19.71 -19.06 3.74
CA THR A 289 -20.22 -20.39 4.08
C THR A 289 -21.38 -20.34 5.07
N GLY A 290 -21.71 -19.15 5.61
CA GLY A 290 -22.69 -19.00 6.69
C GLY A 290 -22.28 -19.74 7.96
N THR A 291 -20.96 -19.89 8.18
CA THR A 291 -20.41 -20.56 9.36
C THR A 291 -20.31 -19.57 10.51
N ASP A 292 -20.77 -19.97 11.69
CA ASP A 292 -20.69 -19.15 12.89
C ASP A 292 -19.23 -18.76 13.19
N ILE A 293 -19.03 -17.50 13.55
CA ILE A 293 -17.70 -16.99 13.91
C ILE A 293 -17.29 -17.64 15.25
N PRO A 294 -16.16 -18.35 15.33
CA PRO A 294 -15.66 -18.92 16.57
C PRO A 294 -15.50 -17.88 17.67
N GLU A 295 -15.79 -18.23 18.93
CA GLU A 295 -15.71 -17.29 20.05
C GLU A 295 -14.36 -16.58 20.16
N VAL A 296 -13.26 -17.28 19.92
CA VAL A 296 -11.91 -16.69 19.90
C VAL A 296 -11.76 -15.61 18.82
N CYS A 297 -12.41 -15.80 17.67
CA CYS A 297 -12.41 -14.81 16.60
C CYS A 297 -13.32 -13.62 16.91
N GLN A 298 -14.45 -13.84 17.58
CA GLN A 298 -15.29 -12.74 18.08
C GLN A 298 -14.52 -11.84 19.06
N GLN A 299 -13.73 -12.45 19.96
CA GLN A 299 -12.85 -11.70 20.87
C GLN A 299 -11.80 -10.89 20.10
N CYS A 300 -11.19 -11.45 19.06
CA CYS A 300 -10.28 -10.73 18.17
C CYS A 300 -10.95 -9.56 17.47
N PHE A 301 -12.12 -9.75 16.89
CA PHE A 301 -12.85 -8.70 16.20
C PHE A 301 -13.30 -7.59 17.16
N ASN A 302 -13.80 -7.94 18.35
CA ASN A 302 -14.12 -6.95 19.38
C ASN A 302 -12.93 -6.09 19.80
N ARG A 303 -11.71 -6.64 19.74
CA ARG A 303 -10.49 -5.95 20.14
C ARG A 303 -9.90 -5.08 19.03
N PHE A 304 -9.88 -5.58 17.80
CA PHE A 304 -9.14 -4.96 16.72
C PHE A 304 -10.01 -4.22 15.71
N CYS A 305 -11.31 -4.55 15.59
CA CYS A 305 -12.18 -3.84 14.66
C CYS A 305 -12.44 -2.40 15.11
N TRP A 306 -12.41 -1.49 14.15
CA TRP A 306 -12.94 -0.17 14.36
C TRP A 306 -14.48 -0.24 14.52
N ASN A 307 -15.00 0.40 15.53
CA ASN A 307 -16.40 0.30 15.94
C ASN A 307 -17.31 1.40 15.37
N GLY A 308 -16.79 2.21 14.43
CA GLY A 308 -17.55 3.30 13.81
C GLY A 308 -17.55 4.62 14.59
N THR A 309 -16.85 4.71 15.74
CA THR A 309 -16.73 5.97 16.47
C THR A 309 -15.92 6.99 15.69
N ILE A 310 -16.38 8.24 15.66
CA ILE A 310 -15.74 9.37 14.97
C ILE A 310 -15.35 10.43 16.00
N ASP A 311 -14.13 10.95 15.86
CA ASP A 311 -13.62 12.14 16.54
C ASP A 311 -12.75 12.95 15.59
N SER A 312 -13.37 13.84 14.82
CA SER A 312 -12.71 14.70 13.83
C SER A 312 -12.10 15.97 14.42
N SER A 313 -12.05 16.10 15.74
CA SER A 313 -11.35 17.23 16.38
C SER A 313 -9.86 17.22 16.01
N THR A 314 -9.23 18.40 16.03
CA THR A 314 -7.79 18.49 15.76
C THR A 314 -7.02 17.72 16.83
N PRO A 315 -6.23 16.68 16.46
CA PRO A 315 -5.48 15.92 17.44
C PRO A 315 -4.33 16.72 18.05
N GLU A 316 -3.93 16.34 19.24
CA GLU A 316 -2.63 16.74 19.78
C GLU A 316 -1.50 16.17 18.91
N PRO A 317 -0.30 16.78 18.93
CA PRO A 317 0.85 16.25 18.19
C PRO A 317 1.11 14.77 18.52
N TYR A 318 1.17 13.93 17.50
CA TYR A 318 1.35 12.49 17.68
C TYR A 318 2.84 12.15 17.80
N GLU A 319 3.31 12.03 19.04
CA GLU A 319 4.69 11.67 19.40
C GLU A 319 4.70 10.38 20.25
N PRO A 320 4.59 9.20 19.63
CA PRO A 320 4.57 7.95 20.39
C PRO A 320 5.93 7.66 21.03
N THR A 321 5.91 7.03 22.20
CA THR A 321 7.10 6.53 22.88
C THR A 321 7.32 5.04 22.61
N PRO A 322 8.56 4.51 22.71
CA PRO A 322 8.82 3.09 22.55
C PRO A 322 7.97 2.22 23.49
N ILE A 323 7.33 1.21 22.89
CA ILE A 323 6.39 0.32 23.60
C ILE A 323 7.16 -0.70 24.45
N LEU A 324 8.28 -1.19 23.92
CA LEU A 324 9.15 -2.15 24.59
C LEU A 324 10.46 -1.46 24.98
N THR A 325 10.96 -1.77 26.18
CA THR A 325 12.33 -1.42 26.51
C THR A 325 13.28 -2.32 25.73
N GLN A 326 14.31 -1.72 25.14
CA GLN A 326 15.36 -2.47 24.44
C GLN A 326 16.02 -3.43 25.45
N LEU A 327 15.58 -4.69 25.42
CA LEU A 327 16.29 -5.75 26.12
C LEU A 327 17.58 -5.98 25.32
N ASP A 328 18.74 -5.99 25.99
CA ASP A 328 20.03 -6.33 25.39
C ASP A 328 19.87 -7.57 24.50
N ILE A 329 19.96 -7.37 23.20
CA ILE A 329 19.89 -8.44 22.20
C ILE A 329 21.22 -9.20 22.27
N SER A 330 21.43 -9.94 23.34
CA SER A 330 22.39 -11.01 23.33
C SER A 330 21.80 -12.13 22.48
N SER A 331 22.38 -12.34 21.30
CA SER A 331 21.98 -13.31 20.30
C SER A 331 21.80 -14.72 20.89
N LYS A 332 20.61 -15.02 21.38
CA LYS A 332 20.12 -16.39 21.49
C LYS A 332 19.20 -16.61 20.33
N GLY A 333 19.73 -17.13 19.24
CA GLY A 333 18.93 -17.60 18.13
C GLY A 333 17.85 -18.55 18.66
N SER A 334 16.62 -18.06 18.71
CA SER A 334 15.49 -18.87 19.15
C SER A 334 15.03 -19.72 17.99
N THR A 335 15.45 -20.98 17.98
CA THR A 335 14.87 -22.04 17.14
C THR A 335 13.41 -22.36 17.50
N SER A 336 12.83 -21.70 18.52
CA SER A 336 11.47 -21.98 18.99
C SER A 336 10.37 -21.21 18.22
N LEU A 337 10.69 -20.16 17.48
CA LEU A 337 9.74 -19.36 16.70
C LEU A 337 9.16 -20.13 15.52
N PHE A 338 9.99 -20.87 14.79
CA PHE A 338 9.51 -21.69 13.67
C PHE A 338 8.49 -22.76 14.09
N SER A 339 8.57 -23.29 15.31
CA SER A 339 7.64 -24.33 15.77
C SER A 339 6.25 -23.79 16.13
N ARG A 340 6.12 -22.54 16.58
CA ARG A 340 4.81 -21.94 16.91
C ARG A 340 4.05 -21.49 15.66
N TRP A 341 4.75 -20.92 14.69
CA TRP A 341 4.13 -20.51 13.41
C TRP A 341 3.74 -21.71 12.55
N THR A 342 4.52 -22.78 12.54
CA THR A 342 4.16 -24.01 11.84
C THR A 342 2.98 -24.73 12.52
N ALA A 343 2.83 -24.65 13.83
CA ALA A 343 1.69 -25.22 14.54
C ALA A 343 0.38 -24.43 14.27
N ALA A 344 0.45 -23.09 14.20
CA ALA A 344 -0.71 -22.26 13.88
C ALA A 344 -1.14 -22.43 12.40
N ALA A 345 -0.19 -22.49 11.47
CA ALA A 345 -0.47 -22.75 10.06
C ALA A 345 -1.01 -24.18 9.85
N ALA A 346 -0.51 -25.17 10.57
CA ALA A 346 -1.00 -26.55 10.50
C ALA A 346 -2.42 -26.69 11.11
N ALA A 347 -2.73 -25.95 12.18
CA ALA A 347 -4.08 -25.93 12.76
C ALA A 347 -5.09 -25.26 11.82
N ALA A 348 -4.71 -24.20 11.13
CA ALA A 348 -5.54 -23.53 10.12
C ALA A 348 -5.79 -24.44 8.90
N MET A 349 -4.76 -25.18 8.44
CA MET A 349 -4.93 -26.16 7.36
C MET A 349 -5.74 -27.39 7.77
N ALA A 350 -5.63 -27.87 9.01
CA ALA A 350 -6.42 -29.01 9.50
C ALA A 350 -7.92 -28.66 9.62
N LEU A 351 -8.26 -27.42 9.97
CA LEU A 351 -9.65 -26.94 9.97
C LEU A 351 -10.23 -26.81 8.56
N ALA A 352 -9.41 -26.43 7.56
CA ALA A 352 -9.83 -26.32 6.17
C ALA A 352 -10.04 -27.69 5.47
N THR A 353 -9.49 -28.78 6.00
CA THR A 353 -9.64 -30.14 5.43
C THR A 353 -10.78 -30.92 6.08
N THR A 354 -11.43 -30.41 7.13
CA THR A 354 -12.57 -31.03 7.81
C THR A 354 -13.90 -30.34 7.54
N LEU A 355 -13.92 -29.30 6.72
CA LEU A 355 -15.08 -28.68 6.09
C LEU A 355 -15.14 -29.00 4.60
#